data_b500bc5b7d9d5ba9e73aad6ae68bdcf9
#
_entry.id   b500bc5b7d9d5ba9e73aad6ae68bdcf9
#
_cell.length_a   1.000
_cell.length_b   1.000
_cell.length_c   1.000
_cell.angle_alpha   90.00
_cell.angle_beta   90.00
_cell.angle_gamma   90.00
#
_symmetry.space_group_name_H-M   'P 1'
#
loop_
_entity.id
_entity.type
_entity.pdbx_description
1 polymer ?
#
loop_
_entity_poly.entity_id
_entity_poly.type
_entity_poly.pdbx_seq_one_letter_code
_entity_poly.pdbx_strand_id
1 'polypeptide(L)'
;IYGHTISPHVGGGTNSSEYEMLSSNSLMLMPSITPFNWLNLHKANSLVSNLKDLGYATLAAHPYTNSNYRRDSAWLTLGFDETHFQNDFPTKETYGSRPYQTDSATYRDLEGLYEAMPEDQPRFVFLVSIQSHGDYDMNPPEEDIVHAATDYGEYDSIMDEYLSNIYMTDRAFGELTEYLTEQYEKTGRKVIVAMAGDHAPSFVDHVADHTFTDENNLQILERSTPYLIWANYPLENAGQTSATDEYNRMDMCMLAPTLVENAGLPLTPYYQYLLALKQVAPVVTAANDYMDADGVTHTYGENAELDAWVHGYFNLEYNNIGAKATRQQNLFQVEK
;
A
#
# COMPACT_ATOMS: atom_id res chain seq x y z
N ILE A 1 14.75 0.34 0.97
CA ILE A 1 14.26 -0.35 -0.24
C ILE A 1 13.13 0.50 -0.79
N TYR A 2 13.10 0.75 -2.09
CA TYR A 2 12.07 1.55 -2.73
C TYR A 2 11.85 1.12 -4.18
N GLY A 3 10.72 1.51 -4.75
CA GLY A 3 10.33 1.23 -6.12
C GLY A 3 8.89 1.71 -6.38
N HIS A 4 8.20 1.02 -7.27
CA HIS A 4 6.83 1.33 -7.63
C HIS A 4 5.91 0.13 -7.40
N THR A 5 4.76 0.36 -6.79
CA THR A 5 3.65 -0.59 -6.81
C THR A 5 2.69 -0.26 -7.93
N ILE A 6 2.12 -1.28 -8.53
CA ILE A 6 1.01 -1.12 -9.47
C ILE A 6 -0.29 -1.26 -8.67
N SER A 7 -1.03 -0.16 -8.61
CA SER A 7 -2.32 -0.12 -7.92
C SER A 7 -3.41 -0.78 -8.75
N PRO A 8 -4.41 -1.43 -8.12
CA PRO A 8 -5.55 -2.00 -8.85
C PRO A 8 -6.42 -0.92 -9.52
N HIS A 9 -6.34 0.34 -9.10
CA HIS A 9 -7.19 1.43 -9.59
C HIS A 9 -6.45 2.75 -9.80
N VAL A 10 -7.08 3.64 -10.54
CA VAL A 10 -6.70 5.04 -10.77
C VAL A 10 -7.83 5.94 -10.27
N GLY A 11 -7.50 7.08 -9.68
CA GLY A 11 -8.46 8.12 -9.33
C GLY A 11 -9.42 7.78 -8.21
N GLY A 12 -9.09 6.80 -7.37
CA GLY A 12 -9.93 6.36 -6.25
C GLY A 12 -9.85 4.87 -6.01
N GLY A 13 -10.67 4.37 -5.07
CA GLY A 13 -10.68 2.95 -4.75
C GLY A 13 -9.63 2.53 -3.73
N THR A 14 -9.25 3.41 -2.78
CA THR A 14 -8.27 3.17 -1.70
C THR A 14 -8.46 1.80 -1.03
N ASN A 15 -9.72 1.39 -0.78
CA ASN A 15 -10.01 0.09 -0.17
C ASN A 15 -9.58 -1.12 -1.02
N SER A 16 -9.36 -0.93 -2.30
CA SER A 16 -8.83 -1.96 -3.20
C SER A 16 -7.35 -2.19 -2.95
N SER A 17 -6.58 -1.12 -2.83
CA SER A 17 -5.16 -1.19 -2.45
C SER A 17 -4.97 -1.65 -1.01
N GLU A 18 -5.84 -1.22 -0.07
CA GLU A 18 -5.87 -1.76 1.30
C GLU A 18 -6.11 -3.29 1.28
N TYR A 19 -7.07 -3.74 0.48
CA TYR A 19 -7.38 -5.16 0.35
C TYR A 19 -6.18 -5.95 -0.21
N GLU A 20 -5.59 -5.49 -1.30
CA GLU A 20 -4.42 -6.15 -1.89
C GLU A 20 -3.24 -6.18 -0.93
N MET A 21 -2.92 -5.06 -0.29
CA MET A 21 -1.84 -4.99 0.68
C MET A 21 -2.08 -5.91 1.89
N LEU A 22 -3.29 -5.90 2.47
CA LEU A 22 -3.56 -6.66 3.69
C LEU A 22 -3.80 -8.14 3.44
N SER A 23 -4.41 -8.53 2.31
CA SER A 23 -4.73 -9.92 2.00
C SER A 23 -3.70 -10.59 1.11
N SER A 24 -2.88 -9.82 0.41
CA SER A 24 -2.00 -10.28 -0.68
C SER A 24 -2.75 -10.98 -1.81
N ASN A 25 -4.04 -10.74 -1.97
CA ASN A 25 -4.84 -11.19 -3.09
C ASN A 25 -4.98 -10.04 -4.08
N SER A 26 -4.89 -10.30 -5.37
CA SER A 26 -5.13 -9.32 -6.43
C SER A 26 -6.63 -9.14 -6.72
N LEU A 27 -7.01 -7.97 -7.17
CA LEU A 27 -8.36 -7.73 -7.68
C LEU A 27 -8.56 -8.19 -9.14
N MET A 28 -7.54 -8.77 -9.77
CA MET A 28 -7.59 -9.20 -11.17
C MET A 28 -8.75 -10.18 -11.46
N LEU A 29 -9.11 -11.02 -10.50
CA LEU A 29 -10.23 -11.96 -10.61
C LEU A 29 -11.57 -11.41 -10.11
N MET A 30 -11.59 -10.15 -9.66
CA MET A 30 -12.77 -9.58 -9.00
C MET A 30 -13.33 -8.41 -9.79
N PRO A 31 -14.64 -8.44 -10.11
CA PRO A 31 -15.26 -7.35 -10.87
C PRO A 31 -15.54 -6.09 -10.03
N SER A 32 -15.27 -6.11 -8.71
CA SER A 32 -15.67 -5.03 -7.80
C SER A 32 -14.51 -4.14 -7.41
N ILE A 33 -14.69 -2.84 -7.51
CA ILE A 33 -13.76 -1.82 -7.00
C ILE A 33 -13.88 -1.58 -5.48
N THR A 34 -14.83 -2.23 -4.80
CA THR A 34 -15.08 -2.07 -3.36
C THR A 34 -15.08 -3.41 -2.63
N PRO A 35 -13.91 -4.09 -2.52
CA PRO A 35 -13.83 -5.45 -1.98
C PRO A 35 -14.39 -5.57 -0.56
N PHE A 36 -14.21 -4.56 0.30
CA PHE A 36 -14.76 -4.57 1.66
C PHE A 36 -16.29 -4.57 1.72
N ASN A 37 -16.98 -4.10 0.69
CA ASN A 37 -18.43 -4.12 0.61
C ASN A 37 -18.98 -5.45 0.07
N TRP A 38 -18.21 -6.13 -0.78
CA TRP A 38 -18.73 -7.28 -1.54
C TRP A 38 -18.16 -8.62 -1.10
N LEU A 39 -16.92 -8.62 -0.57
CA LEU A 39 -16.27 -9.86 -0.17
C LEU A 39 -16.62 -10.22 1.27
N ASN A 40 -16.84 -11.50 1.48
CA ASN A 40 -16.91 -12.03 2.83
C ASN A 40 -15.49 -12.36 3.31
N LEU A 41 -14.85 -11.41 3.99
CA LEU A 41 -13.50 -11.52 4.52
C LEU A 41 -13.41 -12.35 5.82
N HIS A 42 -14.54 -12.83 6.34
CA HIS A 42 -14.55 -13.64 7.55
C HIS A 42 -13.70 -14.90 7.38
N LYS A 43 -12.66 -15.01 8.20
CA LYS A 43 -11.63 -16.07 8.14
C LYS A 43 -10.76 -16.06 6.88
N ALA A 44 -10.77 -15.00 6.07
CA ALA A 44 -9.73 -14.81 5.08
C ALA A 44 -8.38 -14.64 5.79
N ASN A 45 -7.33 -15.26 5.25
CA ASN A 45 -5.98 -15.01 5.75
C ASN A 45 -5.50 -13.66 5.24
N SER A 46 -4.76 -12.96 6.09
CA SER A 46 -4.26 -11.62 5.84
C SER A 46 -2.93 -11.41 6.57
N LEU A 47 -2.22 -10.33 6.24
CA LEU A 47 -1.07 -9.88 7.01
C LEU A 47 -1.41 -9.76 8.50
N VAL A 48 -2.61 -9.22 8.79
CA VAL A 48 -3.09 -9.02 10.17
C VAL A 48 -3.20 -10.36 10.91
N SER A 49 -3.88 -11.36 10.31
CA SER A 49 -4.03 -12.69 10.91
C SER A 49 -2.68 -13.39 11.11
N ASN A 50 -1.77 -13.24 10.14
CA ASN A 50 -0.43 -13.84 10.23
C ASN A 50 0.41 -13.22 11.36
N LEU A 51 0.37 -11.89 11.50
CA LEU A 51 1.09 -11.21 12.58
C LEU A 51 0.47 -11.51 13.96
N LYS A 52 -0.86 -11.65 14.05
CA LYS A 52 -1.52 -12.09 15.28
C LYS A 52 -1.11 -13.51 15.69
N ASP A 53 -0.97 -14.43 14.73
CA ASP A 53 -0.46 -15.78 15.00
C ASP A 53 0.99 -15.77 15.53
N LEU A 54 1.73 -14.71 15.24
CA LEU A 54 3.07 -14.42 15.77
C LEU A 54 3.04 -13.60 17.08
N GLY A 55 1.87 -13.30 17.63
CA GLY A 55 1.69 -12.62 18.93
C GLY A 55 1.68 -11.09 18.86
N TYR A 56 1.53 -10.49 17.68
CA TYR A 56 1.43 -9.04 17.53
C TYR A 56 0.10 -8.50 18.05
N ALA A 57 0.14 -7.38 18.76
CA ALA A 57 -1.00 -6.48 18.94
C ALA A 57 -1.19 -5.66 17.66
N THR A 58 -2.44 -5.45 17.24
CA THR A 58 -2.74 -4.90 15.91
C THR A 58 -3.72 -3.74 15.96
N LEU A 59 -3.37 -2.63 15.31
CA LEU A 59 -4.14 -1.40 15.27
C LEU A 59 -4.28 -0.92 13.82
N ALA A 60 -5.49 -0.52 13.41
CA ALA A 60 -5.73 0.18 12.15
C ALA A 60 -6.26 1.60 12.40
N ALA A 61 -5.81 2.56 11.59
CA ALA A 61 -6.11 3.97 11.80
C ALA A 61 -6.39 4.72 10.49
N HIS A 62 -7.36 5.66 10.54
CA HIS A 62 -7.66 6.56 9.43
C HIS A 62 -8.19 7.89 9.98
N PRO A 63 -7.52 9.04 9.77
CA PRO A 63 -7.92 10.33 10.35
C PRO A 63 -9.14 10.97 9.65
N TYR A 64 -10.05 10.15 9.15
CA TYR A 64 -11.28 10.55 8.49
C TYR A 64 -12.45 9.65 8.90
N THR A 65 -13.56 9.71 8.12
CA THR A 65 -14.80 9.00 8.51
C THR A 65 -14.64 7.48 8.47
N ASN A 66 -15.24 6.80 9.43
CA ASN A 66 -15.24 5.34 9.52
C ASN A 66 -16.18 4.63 8.53
N SER A 67 -17.14 5.38 7.96
CA SER A 67 -18.19 4.80 7.12
C SER A 67 -17.74 4.51 5.69
N ASN A 68 -16.68 5.19 5.20
CA ASN A 68 -16.17 4.97 3.86
C ASN A 68 -15.67 3.53 3.72
N TYR A 69 -16.16 2.83 2.69
CA TYR A 69 -15.84 1.44 2.39
C TYR A 69 -16.11 0.45 3.53
N ARG A 70 -16.90 0.84 4.56
CA ARG A 70 -17.15 0.01 5.75
C ARG A 70 -15.87 -0.40 6.49
N ARG A 71 -14.88 0.48 6.53
CA ARG A 71 -13.57 0.20 7.18
C ARG A 71 -13.74 -0.25 8.63
N ASP A 72 -14.68 0.36 9.37
CA ASP A 72 -15.01 0.03 10.75
C ASP A 72 -15.30 -1.47 10.96
N SER A 73 -15.98 -2.11 10.01
CA SER A 73 -16.28 -3.54 10.09
C SER A 73 -15.30 -4.42 9.32
N ALA A 74 -14.75 -3.92 8.21
CA ALA A 74 -13.82 -4.68 7.37
C ALA A 74 -12.50 -4.95 8.09
N TRP A 75 -11.92 -3.94 8.73
CA TRP A 75 -10.67 -4.08 9.47
C TRP A 75 -10.79 -5.02 10.67
N LEU A 76 -11.88 -4.93 11.43
CA LEU A 76 -12.17 -5.89 12.51
C LEU A 76 -12.36 -7.32 11.98
N THR A 77 -12.98 -7.46 10.78
CA THR A 77 -13.14 -8.77 10.13
C THR A 77 -11.81 -9.35 9.66
N LEU A 78 -10.87 -8.51 9.23
CA LEU A 78 -9.50 -8.91 8.86
C LEU A 78 -8.65 -9.27 10.09
N GLY A 79 -9.09 -8.90 11.30
CA GLY A 79 -8.48 -9.33 12.55
C GLY A 79 -7.80 -8.26 13.38
N PHE A 80 -7.86 -6.98 13.01
CA PHE A 80 -7.34 -5.91 13.86
C PHE A 80 -7.99 -5.91 15.24
N ASP A 81 -7.21 -5.68 16.29
CA ASP A 81 -7.68 -5.61 17.67
C ASP A 81 -8.37 -4.27 17.94
N GLU A 82 -7.81 -3.19 17.37
CA GLU A 82 -8.30 -1.83 17.54
C GLU A 82 -8.39 -1.11 16.19
N THR A 83 -9.39 -0.21 16.10
CA THR A 83 -9.58 0.66 14.92
C THR A 83 -9.85 2.09 15.38
N HIS A 84 -9.11 3.05 14.83
CA HIS A 84 -9.19 4.46 15.19
C HIS A 84 -9.53 5.32 13.97
N PHE A 85 -10.43 6.28 14.17
CA PHE A 85 -10.94 7.14 13.10
C PHE A 85 -10.89 8.62 13.51
N GLN A 86 -11.45 9.50 12.71
CA GLN A 86 -11.38 10.95 12.83
C GLN A 86 -11.49 11.51 14.27
N ASN A 87 -12.31 10.91 15.12
CA ASN A 87 -12.49 11.37 16.49
C ASN A 87 -11.30 11.04 17.42
N ASP A 88 -10.47 10.07 17.04
CA ASP A 88 -9.28 9.66 17.77
C ASP A 88 -8.04 10.46 17.37
N PHE A 89 -8.18 11.36 16.39
CA PHE A 89 -7.16 12.26 15.87
C PHE A 89 -7.49 13.70 16.31
N PRO A 90 -7.03 14.15 17.48
CA PRO A 90 -7.41 15.45 18.04
C PRO A 90 -6.78 16.65 17.33
N THR A 91 -5.62 16.47 16.71
CA THR A 91 -4.93 17.54 15.99
C THR A 91 -5.67 17.87 14.69
N LYS A 92 -6.08 19.15 14.53
CA LYS A 92 -6.89 19.60 13.39
C LYS A 92 -6.11 20.55 12.50
N GLU A 93 -4.91 20.14 12.10
CA GLU A 93 -4.09 20.91 11.17
C GLU A 93 -4.42 20.52 9.73
N THR A 94 -4.67 21.51 8.89
CA THR A 94 -4.98 21.35 7.46
C THR A 94 -4.01 22.14 6.61
N TYR A 95 -3.91 21.81 5.33
CA TYR A 95 -3.12 22.55 4.35
C TYR A 95 -4.03 23.49 3.56
N GLY A 96 -3.83 24.78 3.71
CA GLY A 96 -4.61 25.81 3.04
C GLY A 96 -6.11 25.66 3.31
N SER A 97 -6.91 25.67 2.26
CA SER A 97 -8.37 25.52 2.28
C SER A 97 -8.84 24.07 2.30
N ARG A 98 -7.94 23.10 2.23
CA ARG A 98 -8.27 21.66 2.20
C ARG A 98 -8.86 21.19 3.53
N PRO A 99 -9.90 20.34 3.52
CA PRO A 99 -10.57 19.90 4.74
C PRO A 99 -9.85 18.73 5.43
N TYR A 100 -8.73 18.28 4.89
CA TYR A 100 -8.04 17.06 5.31
C TYR A 100 -6.94 17.35 6.31
N GLN A 101 -6.84 16.51 7.34
CA GLN A 101 -5.74 16.59 8.31
C GLN A 101 -4.41 16.32 7.62
N THR A 102 -3.38 17.10 7.93
CA THR A 102 -2.03 16.91 7.40
C THR A 102 -1.41 15.61 7.89
N ASP A 103 -0.49 15.04 7.11
CA ASP A 103 0.21 13.81 7.49
C ASP A 103 1.11 14.02 8.72
N SER A 104 1.75 15.20 8.87
CA SER A 104 2.50 15.55 10.08
C SER A 104 1.61 15.51 11.33
N ALA A 105 0.40 16.08 11.27
CA ALA A 105 -0.55 16.02 12.38
C ALA A 105 -1.04 14.59 12.63
N THR A 106 -1.29 13.85 11.56
CA THR A 106 -1.72 12.44 11.61
C THR A 106 -0.67 11.56 12.29
N TYR A 107 0.60 11.72 11.96
CA TYR A 107 1.67 10.94 12.57
C TYR A 107 1.86 11.29 14.05
N ARG A 108 1.78 12.57 14.45
CA ARG A 108 1.85 12.95 15.88
C ARG A 108 0.70 12.35 16.70
N ASP A 109 -0.51 12.33 16.16
CA ASP A 109 -1.64 11.69 16.85
C ASP A 109 -1.46 10.16 16.89
N LEU A 110 -0.94 9.56 15.81
CA LEU A 110 -0.66 8.12 15.73
C LEU A 110 0.41 7.67 16.72
N GLU A 111 1.42 8.50 17.00
CA GLU A 111 2.44 8.23 18.03
C GLU A 111 1.79 7.96 19.38
N GLY A 112 0.82 8.77 19.77
CA GLY A 112 0.06 8.58 21.02
C GLY A 112 -0.72 7.26 21.05
N LEU A 113 -1.35 6.89 19.93
CA LEU A 113 -2.06 5.63 19.79
C LEU A 113 -1.08 4.44 19.86
N TYR A 114 0.06 4.55 19.18
CA TYR A 114 1.12 3.54 19.18
C TYR A 114 1.70 3.32 20.59
N GLU A 115 1.95 4.40 21.33
CA GLU A 115 2.48 4.31 22.69
C GLU A 115 1.48 3.71 23.69
N ALA A 116 0.17 3.85 23.43
CA ALA A 116 -0.88 3.24 24.23
C ALA A 116 -1.04 1.71 24.01
N MET A 117 -0.48 1.16 22.92
CA MET A 117 -0.52 -0.28 22.66
C MET A 117 0.32 -1.07 23.67
N PRO A 118 0.01 -2.37 23.94
CA PRO A 118 0.75 -3.21 24.88
C PRO A 118 2.27 -3.17 24.64
N GLU A 119 3.05 -2.95 25.72
CA GLU A 119 4.52 -2.84 25.63
C GLU A 119 5.23 -4.20 25.54
N ASP A 120 4.61 -5.24 26.07
CA ASP A 120 5.13 -6.61 26.16
C ASP A 120 4.89 -7.44 24.90
N GLN A 121 4.22 -6.86 23.89
CA GLN A 121 3.94 -7.49 22.60
C GLN A 121 4.59 -6.72 21.47
N PRO A 122 4.97 -7.41 20.37
CA PRO A 122 5.28 -6.71 19.13
C PRO A 122 4.00 -6.04 18.59
N ARG A 123 4.16 -4.92 17.89
CA ARG A 123 3.04 -4.07 17.46
C ARG A 123 2.99 -3.98 15.94
N PHE A 124 1.79 -4.09 15.40
CA PHE A 124 1.51 -3.79 14.00
C PHE A 124 0.51 -2.66 13.90
N VAL A 125 0.89 -1.61 13.21
CA VAL A 125 0.02 -0.46 12.93
C VAL A 125 -0.17 -0.33 11.43
N PHE A 126 -1.42 -0.23 10.99
CA PHE A 126 -1.82 0.06 9.63
C PHE A 126 -2.50 1.43 9.58
N LEU A 127 -1.92 2.35 8.82
CA LEU A 127 -2.45 3.70 8.67
C LEU A 127 -2.84 3.95 7.21
N VAL A 128 -4.04 4.47 7.00
CA VAL A 128 -4.45 5.11 5.75
C VAL A 128 -4.56 6.61 6.03
N SER A 129 -3.66 7.42 5.49
CA SER A 129 -3.69 8.88 5.66
C SER A 129 -4.78 9.52 4.79
N ILE A 130 -4.91 10.84 4.81
CA ILE A 130 -5.97 11.56 4.06
C ILE A 130 -5.49 12.85 3.40
N GLN A 131 -4.34 13.39 3.77
CA GLN A 131 -3.88 14.70 3.29
C GLN A 131 -3.91 14.81 1.77
N SER A 132 -3.37 13.81 1.08
CA SER A 132 -3.23 13.81 -0.38
C SER A 132 -4.49 13.36 -1.14
N HIS A 133 -5.65 13.26 -0.49
CA HIS A 133 -6.91 12.92 -1.17
C HIS A 133 -7.36 14.05 -2.10
N GLY A 134 -7.79 13.74 -3.35
CA GLY A 134 -8.37 14.73 -4.28
C GLY A 134 -9.65 15.40 -3.72
N ASP A 135 -10.19 16.46 -4.32
CA ASP A 135 -9.71 17.09 -5.53
C ASP A 135 -8.47 17.99 -5.28
N TYR A 136 -7.83 18.48 -6.36
CA TYR A 136 -6.62 19.32 -6.28
C TYR A 136 -6.86 20.71 -6.91
N ASP A 137 -8.00 21.31 -6.61
CA ASP A 137 -8.40 22.67 -6.96
C ASP A 137 -9.01 23.40 -5.75
N MET A 138 -8.63 22.96 -4.54
CA MET A 138 -9.19 23.46 -3.29
C MET A 138 -8.43 24.67 -2.75
N ASN A 139 -7.13 24.77 -3.04
CA ASN A 139 -6.30 25.88 -2.64
C ASN A 139 -6.24 26.96 -3.73
N PRO A 140 -6.18 28.26 -3.36
CA PRO A 140 -5.77 29.28 -4.31
C PRO A 140 -4.30 29.04 -4.71
N PRO A 141 -3.92 29.28 -5.99
CA PRO A 141 -2.57 28.97 -6.50
C PRO A 141 -1.40 29.59 -5.73
N GLU A 142 -1.62 30.72 -5.04
CA GLU A 142 -0.62 31.36 -4.20
C GLU A 142 -0.30 30.63 -2.89
N GLU A 143 -1.07 29.62 -2.53
CA GLU A 143 -0.83 28.75 -1.38
C GLU A 143 -0.02 27.49 -1.76
N ASP A 144 0.17 27.23 -3.05
CA ASP A 144 0.97 26.08 -3.50
C ASP A 144 2.45 26.30 -3.22
N ILE A 145 3.09 25.24 -2.71
CA ILE A 145 4.48 25.26 -2.25
C ILE A 145 5.42 24.80 -3.36
N VAL A 146 4.95 23.91 -4.21
CA VAL A 146 5.69 23.30 -5.31
C VAL A 146 4.98 23.62 -6.61
N HIS A 147 5.76 24.03 -7.63
CA HIS A 147 5.24 24.32 -8.95
C HIS A 147 5.89 23.39 -9.97
N ALA A 148 5.09 22.81 -10.85
CA ALA A 148 5.57 21.96 -11.93
C ALA A 148 6.47 22.76 -12.89
N ALA A 149 7.58 22.13 -13.30
CA ALA A 149 8.47 22.74 -14.29
C ALA A 149 8.01 22.50 -15.73
N THR A 150 7.13 21.52 -15.93
CA THR A 150 6.52 21.16 -17.20
C THR A 150 5.20 21.89 -17.35
N ASP A 151 4.88 22.35 -18.54
CA ASP A 151 3.59 22.96 -18.90
C ASP A 151 2.58 21.83 -19.14
N TYR A 152 1.59 21.71 -18.27
CA TYR A 152 0.47 20.77 -18.34
C TYR A 152 -0.83 21.46 -18.80
N GLY A 153 -0.76 22.74 -19.24
CA GLY A 153 -1.88 23.49 -19.75
C GLY A 153 -2.96 23.75 -18.70
N GLU A 154 -4.18 23.29 -18.97
CA GLU A 154 -5.30 23.48 -18.03
C GLU A 154 -5.14 22.71 -16.71
N TYR A 155 -4.18 21.78 -16.62
CA TYR A 155 -3.88 21.00 -15.42
C TYR A 155 -2.75 21.57 -14.56
N ASP A 156 -2.14 22.72 -14.92
CA ASP A 156 -1.02 23.31 -14.16
C ASP A 156 -1.37 23.53 -12.67
N SER A 157 -2.50 24.18 -12.40
CA SER A 157 -2.93 24.45 -11.03
C SER A 157 -3.23 23.16 -10.24
N ILE A 158 -3.85 22.19 -10.88
CA ILE A 158 -4.15 20.86 -10.29
C ILE A 158 -2.84 20.14 -9.97
N MET A 159 -1.87 20.19 -10.88
CA MET A 159 -0.56 19.57 -10.71
C MET A 159 0.23 20.24 -9.58
N ASP A 160 0.22 21.57 -9.49
CA ASP A 160 0.93 22.32 -8.45
C ASP A 160 0.37 21.98 -7.05
N GLU A 161 -0.94 21.94 -6.88
CA GLU A 161 -1.56 21.53 -5.60
C GLU A 161 -1.27 20.05 -5.29
N TYR A 162 -1.32 19.16 -6.28
CA TYR A 162 -0.95 17.74 -6.11
C TYR A 162 0.50 17.60 -5.65
N LEU A 163 1.45 18.22 -6.35
CA LEU A 163 2.87 18.17 -6.01
C LEU A 163 3.16 18.77 -4.63
N SER A 164 2.45 19.85 -4.27
CA SER A 164 2.56 20.46 -2.94
C SER A 164 2.12 19.49 -1.83
N ASN A 165 1.03 18.73 -2.05
CA ASN A 165 0.61 17.71 -1.10
C ASN A 165 1.64 16.56 -0.99
N ILE A 166 2.18 16.08 -2.11
CA ILE A 166 3.20 15.03 -2.10
C ILE A 166 4.47 15.49 -1.39
N TYR A 167 4.90 16.73 -1.63
CA TYR A 167 6.03 17.34 -0.91
C TYR A 167 5.81 17.39 0.61
N MET A 168 4.60 17.74 1.04
CA MET A 168 4.26 17.77 2.47
C MET A 168 4.22 16.37 3.08
N THR A 169 3.69 15.38 2.35
CA THR A 169 3.70 13.97 2.75
C THR A 169 5.13 13.43 2.93
N ASP A 170 6.03 13.74 1.98
CA ASP A 170 7.45 13.38 2.07
C ASP A 170 8.12 13.98 3.32
N ARG A 171 7.89 15.26 3.57
CA ARG A 171 8.39 15.93 4.79
C ARG A 171 7.84 15.30 6.07
N ALA A 172 6.54 15.02 6.11
CA ALA A 172 5.91 14.41 7.27
C ALA A 172 6.49 13.01 7.52
N PHE A 173 6.77 12.25 6.45
CA PHE A 173 7.46 10.97 6.59
C PHE A 173 8.88 11.12 7.15
N GLY A 174 9.60 12.17 6.77
CA GLY A 174 10.88 12.55 7.38
C GLY A 174 10.76 12.74 8.89
N GLU A 175 9.77 13.52 9.35
CA GLU A 175 9.48 13.74 10.78
C GLU A 175 9.18 12.41 11.51
N LEU A 176 8.40 11.52 10.92
CA LEU A 176 8.12 10.19 11.48
C LEU A 176 9.40 9.34 11.60
N THR A 177 10.27 9.34 10.58
CA THR A 177 11.51 8.57 10.61
C THR A 177 12.51 9.10 11.65
N GLU A 178 12.56 10.42 11.86
CA GLU A 178 13.33 11.04 12.92
C GLU A 178 12.83 10.59 14.30
N TYR A 179 11.52 10.69 14.56
CA TYR A 179 10.91 10.20 15.78
C TYR A 179 11.23 8.72 16.05
N LEU A 180 11.02 7.84 15.05
CA LEU A 180 11.28 6.41 15.20
C LEU A 180 12.77 6.08 15.43
N THR A 181 13.67 6.89 14.86
CA THR A 181 15.12 6.76 15.10
C THR A 181 15.46 7.15 16.53
N GLU A 182 14.93 8.26 17.03
CA GLU A 182 15.10 8.66 18.43
C GLU A 182 14.54 7.61 19.41
N GLN A 183 13.39 7.01 19.08
CA GLN A 183 12.82 5.94 19.90
C GLN A 183 13.73 4.71 19.94
N TYR A 184 14.36 4.36 18.81
CA TYR A 184 15.33 3.27 18.77
C TYR A 184 16.55 3.56 19.67
N GLU A 185 17.10 4.77 19.59
CA GLU A 185 18.22 5.17 20.45
C GLU A 185 17.87 5.14 21.94
N LYS A 186 16.65 5.52 22.31
CA LYS A 186 16.17 5.55 23.70
C LYS A 186 15.80 4.17 24.26
N THR A 187 15.22 3.30 23.43
CA THR A 187 14.56 2.07 23.89
C THR A 187 15.12 0.78 23.29
N GLY A 188 15.86 0.88 22.19
CA GLY A 188 16.32 -0.27 21.40
C GLY A 188 15.18 -0.93 20.58
N ARG A 189 13.98 -0.35 20.53
CA ARG A 189 12.83 -0.92 19.82
C ARG A 189 13.02 -0.78 18.29
N LYS A 190 13.13 -1.93 17.64
CA LYS A 190 13.22 -2.00 16.18
C LYS A 190 11.85 -1.78 15.54
N VAL A 191 11.81 -0.90 14.54
CA VAL A 191 10.61 -0.61 13.74
C VAL A 191 10.98 -0.69 12.26
N ILE A 192 10.13 -1.35 11.49
CA ILE A 192 10.15 -1.35 10.02
C ILE A 192 8.85 -0.75 9.53
N VAL A 193 8.93 0.13 8.55
CA VAL A 193 7.79 0.83 7.94
C VAL A 193 7.75 0.51 6.46
N ALA A 194 6.59 0.07 5.96
CA ALA A 194 6.28 0.07 4.55
C ALA A 194 5.29 1.20 4.27
N MET A 195 5.56 2.03 3.29
CA MET A 195 4.70 3.09 2.80
C MET A 195 4.50 2.93 1.30
N ALA A 196 3.28 3.12 0.82
CA ALA A 196 2.97 3.15 -0.60
C ALA A 196 1.85 4.14 -0.90
N GLY A 197 1.84 4.72 -2.10
CA GLY A 197 0.67 5.40 -2.62
C GLY A 197 -0.42 4.36 -2.93
N ASP A 198 -1.66 4.66 -2.60
CA ASP A 198 -2.79 3.74 -2.78
C ASP A 198 -3.27 3.68 -4.23
N HIS A 199 -3.27 4.80 -4.94
CA HIS A 199 -3.57 4.91 -6.38
C HIS A 199 -3.04 6.22 -6.96
N ALA A 200 -2.90 6.28 -8.28
CA ALA A 200 -2.60 7.52 -8.98
C ALA A 200 -3.81 8.48 -8.96
N PRO A 201 -3.59 9.80 -9.11
CA PRO A 201 -4.66 10.78 -9.14
C PRO A 201 -5.59 10.59 -10.35
N SER A 202 -6.83 11.09 -10.27
CA SER A 202 -7.85 10.92 -11.32
C SER A 202 -7.52 11.61 -12.64
N PHE A 203 -6.57 12.54 -12.64
CA PHE A 203 -6.15 13.29 -13.83
C PHE A 203 -4.89 12.71 -14.50
N VAL A 204 -4.39 11.56 -14.03
CA VAL A 204 -3.13 11.00 -14.54
C VAL A 204 -3.15 10.73 -16.03
N ASP A 205 -4.27 10.28 -16.58
CA ASP A 205 -4.47 10.04 -18.01
C ASP A 205 -4.33 11.30 -18.87
N HIS A 206 -4.64 12.48 -18.31
CA HIS A 206 -4.50 13.77 -18.99
C HIS A 206 -3.05 14.29 -19.04
N VAL A 207 -2.19 13.77 -18.17
CA VAL A 207 -0.78 14.20 -18.05
C VAL A 207 0.19 13.05 -18.36
N ALA A 208 -0.32 11.88 -18.71
CA ALA A 208 0.47 10.67 -18.92
C ALA A 208 1.55 10.84 -20.01
N ASP A 209 1.23 11.47 -21.12
CA ASP A 209 2.16 11.73 -22.23
C ASP A 209 3.35 12.60 -21.82
N HIS A 210 3.20 13.43 -20.78
CA HIS A 210 4.27 14.27 -20.23
C HIS A 210 5.05 13.57 -19.10
N THR A 211 4.49 12.51 -18.54
CA THR A 211 5.01 11.84 -17.34
C THR A 211 5.72 10.53 -17.69
N PHE A 212 5.19 9.77 -18.66
CA PHE A 212 5.68 8.44 -19.00
C PHE A 212 6.24 8.40 -20.42
N THR A 213 7.35 7.70 -20.62
CA THR A 213 8.04 7.58 -21.91
C THR A 213 7.81 6.23 -22.60
N ASP A 214 7.27 5.25 -21.88
CA ASP A 214 7.01 3.90 -22.37
C ASP A 214 5.53 3.75 -22.79
N GLU A 215 5.25 4.10 -24.04
CA GLU A 215 3.90 4.04 -24.62
C GLU A 215 3.30 2.61 -24.63
N ASN A 216 4.14 1.56 -24.66
CA ASN A 216 3.66 0.18 -24.70
C ASN A 216 3.08 -0.28 -23.37
N ASN A 217 3.52 0.32 -22.27
CA ASN A 217 3.13 -0.03 -20.91
C ASN A 217 2.29 1.07 -20.23
N LEU A 218 1.78 2.04 -20.98
CA LEU A 218 1.11 3.22 -20.44
C LEU A 218 -0.01 2.86 -19.45
N GLN A 219 -0.88 1.90 -19.77
CA GLN A 219 -1.97 1.46 -18.90
C GLN A 219 -1.49 0.89 -17.55
N ILE A 220 -0.29 0.32 -17.50
CA ILE A 220 0.33 -0.16 -16.27
C ILE A 220 0.96 1.03 -15.54
N LEU A 221 1.65 1.91 -16.26
CA LEU A 221 2.36 3.06 -15.69
C LEU A 221 1.43 4.07 -15.05
N GLU A 222 0.27 4.32 -15.63
CA GLU A 222 -0.79 5.18 -15.05
C GLU A 222 -1.28 4.69 -13.67
N ARG A 223 -1.07 3.43 -13.35
CA ARG A 223 -1.39 2.82 -12.05
C ARG A 223 -0.22 2.79 -11.09
N SER A 224 0.93 3.28 -11.54
CA SER A 224 2.17 3.23 -10.76
C SER A 224 2.15 4.24 -9.62
N THR A 225 2.45 3.75 -8.42
CA THR A 225 2.59 4.58 -7.22
C THR A 225 3.91 4.25 -6.52
N PRO A 226 4.57 5.21 -5.88
CA PRO A 226 5.81 4.92 -5.18
C PRO A 226 5.56 4.04 -3.95
N TYR A 227 6.53 3.16 -3.64
CA TYR A 227 6.61 2.53 -2.33
C TYR A 227 8.01 2.64 -1.76
N LEU A 228 8.10 2.55 -0.45
CA LEU A 228 9.36 2.40 0.26
C LEU A 228 9.20 1.44 1.46
N ILE A 229 10.30 0.76 1.80
CA ILE A 229 10.46 0.04 3.07
C ILE A 229 11.67 0.62 3.76
N TRP A 230 11.44 1.22 4.93
CA TRP A 230 12.43 1.85 5.77
C TRP A 230 12.46 1.18 7.16
N ALA A 231 13.61 1.18 7.80
CA ALA A 231 13.73 0.70 9.17
C ALA A 231 14.67 1.59 9.97
N ASN A 232 14.42 1.71 11.28
CA ASN A 232 15.31 2.41 12.20
C ASN A 232 16.52 1.56 12.64
N TYR A 233 16.75 0.45 11.96
CA TYR A 233 17.89 -0.46 12.14
C TYR A 233 18.38 -0.95 10.77
N PRO A 234 19.63 -1.47 10.65
CA PRO A 234 20.14 -1.97 9.38
C PRO A 234 19.32 -3.15 8.85
N LEU A 235 18.83 -3.04 7.61
CA LEU A 235 18.22 -4.14 6.85
C LEU A 235 19.31 -4.84 6.03
N GLU A 236 19.25 -6.16 5.94
CA GLU A 236 20.24 -6.95 5.15
C GLU A 236 20.21 -6.61 3.66
N ASN A 237 19.01 -6.28 3.15
CA ASN A 237 18.79 -5.94 1.74
C ASN A 237 18.76 -4.42 1.48
N ALA A 238 19.22 -3.58 2.42
CA ALA A 238 19.23 -2.14 2.24
C ALA A 238 20.11 -1.74 1.04
N GLY A 239 19.60 -0.87 0.19
CA GLY A 239 20.31 -0.34 -0.97
C GLY A 239 20.36 -1.27 -2.19
N GLN A 240 19.67 -2.39 -2.18
CA GLN A 240 19.58 -3.29 -3.35
C GLN A 240 18.65 -2.78 -4.44
N THR A 241 17.85 -1.76 -4.17
CA THR A 241 16.98 -1.13 -5.16
C THR A 241 17.59 0.18 -5.64
N SER A 242 17.82 0.28 -6.94
CA SER A 242 18.28 1.50 -7.59
C SER A 242 17.09 2.40 -7.88
N ALA A 243 17.20 3.70 -7.60
CA ALA A 243 16.21 4.70 -8.01
C ALA A 243 16.04 4.79 -9.53
N THR A 244 17.00 4.25 -10.27
CA THR A 244 17.01 4.23 -11.73
C THR A 244 16.52 2.91 -12.32
N ASP A 245 16.10 1.96 -11.48
CA ASP A 245 15.58 0.68 -11.95
C ASP A 245 14.10 0.82 -12.31
N GLU A 246 13.82 1.08 -13.57
CA GLU A 246 12.47 1.13 -14.13
C GLU A 246 11.69 -0.17 -13.89
N TYR A 247 12.40 -1.27 -13.63
CA TYR A 247 11.83 -2.60 -13.45
C TYR A 247 11.64 -3.00 -11.98
N ASN A 248 11.96 -2.14 -11.03
CA ASN A 248 11.66 -2.38 -9.61
C ASN A 248 10.17 -2.13 -9.30
N ARG A 249 9.32 -2.72 -10.11
CA ARG A 249 7.86 -2.66 -10.02
C ARG A 249 7.31 -3.95 -9.43
N MET A 250 6.26 -3.85 -8.69
CA MET A 250 5.48 -5.00 -8.21
C MET A 250 4.03 -4.60 -7.99
N ASP A 251 3.13 -5.56 -8.02
CA ASP A 251 1.75 -5.30 -7.59
C ASP A 251 1.65 -4.96 -6.11
N MET A 252 0.62 -4.20 -5.74
CA MET A 252 0.32 -3.84 -4.35
C MET A 252 0.21 -5.10 -3.46
N CYS A 253 -0.33 -6.19 -3.96
CA CYS A 253 -0.45 -7.46 -3.24
C CYS A 253 0.90 -8.11 -2.87
N MET A 254 2.00 -7.71 -3.52
CA MET A 254 3.36 -8.19 -3.22
C MET A 254 4.04 -7.41 -2.08
N LEU A 255 3.47 -6.27 -1.64
CA LEU A 255 4.10 -5.41 -0.65
C LEU A 255 4.17 -6.09 0.73
N ALA A 256 3.09 -6.74 1.18
CA ALA A 256 3.09 -7.41 2.48
C ALA A 256 4.08 -8.59 2.57
N PRO A 257 4.14 -9.55 1.62
CA PRO A 257 5.18 -10.58 1.65
C PRO A 257 6.58 -10.00 1.59
N THR A 258 6.82 -8.93 0.82
CA THR A 258 8.11 -8.24 0.76
C THR A 258 8.47 -7.58 2.11
N LEU A 259 7.51 -6.96 2.79
CA LEU A 259 7.71 -6.40 4.13
C LEU A 259 8.06 -7.49 5.15
N VAL A 260 7.30 -8.59 5.17
CA VAL A 260 7.50 -9.71 6.12
C VAL A 260 8.87 -10.36 5.93
N GLU A 261 9.31 -10.56 4.67
CA GLU A 261 10.64 -11.06 4.35
C GLU A 261 11.75 -10.14 4.89
N ASN A 262 11.64 -8.83 4.62
CA ASN A 262 12.63 -7.83 5.08
C ASN A 262 12.61 -7.61 6.60
N ALA A 263 11.49 -7.86 7.25
CA ALA A 263 11.40 -7.87 8.70
C ALA A 263 12.06 -9.12 9.34
N GLY A 264 12.49 -10.10 8.54
CA GLY A 264 13.04 -11.36 9.02
C GLY A 264 12.02 -12.25 9.74
N LEU A 265 10.73 -12.06 9.44
CA LEU A 265 9.65 -12.84 10.03
C LEU A 265 9.41 -14.13 9.23
N PRO A 266 8.87 -15.17 9.88
CA PRO A 266 8.52 -16.41 9.20
C PRO A 266 7.50 -16.18 8.08
N LEU A 267 7.75 -16.76 6.91
CA LEU A 267 6.89 -16.67 5.74
C LEU A 267 5.92 -17.86 5.68
N THR A 268 4.65 -17.59 5.38
CA THR A 268 3.69 -18.63 5.04
C THR A 268 4.03 -19.24 3.66
N PRO A 269 3.62 -20.48 3.34
CA PRO A 269 3.77 -21.02 1.98
C PRO A 269 3.18 -20.13 0.90
N TYR A 270 2.07 -19.42 1.19
CA TYR A 270 1.48 -18.43 0.30
C TYR A 270 2.43 -17.28 0.02
N TYR A 271 3.04 -16.69 1.06
CA TYR A 271 4.00 -15.61 0.90
C TYR A 271 5.27 -16.05 0.19
N GLN A 272 5.76 -17.26 0.45
CA GLN A 272 6.88 -17.84 -0.30
C GLN A 272 6.56 -17.96 -1.80
N TYR A 273 5.33 -18.39 -2.13
CA TYR A 273 4.89 -18.46 -3.51
C TYR A 273 4.86 -17.06 -4.18
N LEU A 274 4.30 -16.07 -3.49
CA LEU A 274 4.24 -14.69 -4.00
C LEU A 274 5.61 -14.07 -4.21
N LEU A 275 6.56 -14.32 -3.30
CA LEU A 275 7.94 -13.86 -3.47
C LEU A 275 8.64 -14.55 -4.65
N ALA A 276 8.34 -15.84 -4.90
CA ALA A 276 8.84 -16.53 -6.07
C ALA A 276 8.17 -16.03 -7.36
N LEU A 277 6.86 -15.81 -7.36
CA LEU A 277 6.13 -15.20 -8.47
C LEU A 277 6.70 -13.83 -8.82
N LYS A 278 6.98 -12.99 -7.82
CA LYS A 278 7.58 -11.66 -8.00
C LYS A 278 8.91 -11.69 -8.76
N GLN A 279 9.68 -12.77 -8.68
CA GLN A 279 10.94 -12.92 -9.42
C GLN A 279 10.74 -13.18 -10.91
N VAL A 280 9.58 -13.64 -11.33
CA VAL A 280 9.29 -14.02 -12.73
C VAL A 280 8.20 -13.15 -13.35
N ALA A 281 7.19 -12.77 -12.57
CA ALA A 281 6.09 -11.89 -12.99
C ALA A 281 5.71 -10.97 -11.82
N PRO A 282 6.44 -9.87 -11.60
CA PRO A 282 6.21 -8.96 -10.47
C PRO A 282 4.90 -8.19 -10.57
N VAL A 283 4.33 -8.06 -11.76
CA VAL A 283 3.08 -7.34 -11.99
C VAL A 283 2.05 -8.27 -12.65
N VAL A 284 0.95 -8.50 -11.96
CA VAL A 284 -0.19 -9.31 -12.43
C VAL A 284 -1.43 -8.43 -12.35
N THR A 285 -1.66 -7.63 -13.39
CA THR A 285 -2.63 -6.54 -13.35
C THR A 285 -4.08 -7.01 -13.47
N ALA A 286 -5.00 -6.14 -13.05
CA ALA A 286 -6.45 -6.34 -13.21
C ALA A 286 -6.95 -6.33 -14.67
N ALA A 287 -6.07 -6.17 -15.66
CA ALA A 287 -6.41 -6.06 -17.08
C ALA A 287 -6.21 -7.36 -17.89
N ASN A 288 -6.02 -8.51 -17.25
CA ASN A 288 -5.63 -9.81 -17.84
C ASN A 288 -4.25 -9.87 -18.47
N ASP A 289 -3.45 -8.84 -18.27
CA ASP A 289 -2.06 -8.81 -18.68
C ASP A 289 -1.15 -8.93 -17.44
N TYR A 290 0.06 -9.38 -17.65
CA TYR A 290 1.09 -9.41 -16.60
C TYR A 290 2.43 -8.98 -17.20
N MET A 291 3.29 -8.44 -16.36
CA MET A 291 4.62 -8.02 -16.75
C MET A 291 5.65 -8.97 -16.14
N ASP A 292 6.58 -9.43 -16.95
CA ASP A 292 7.69 -10.26 -16.49
C ASP A 292 8.80 -9.44 -15.82
N ALA A 293 9.83 -10.14 -15.32
CA ALA A 293 10.94 -9.52 -14.62
C ALA A 293 11.82 -8.63 -15.53
N ASP A 294 11.74 -8.79 -16.83
CA ASP A 294 12.44 -7.97 -17.82
C ASP A 294 11.61 -6.74 -18.25
N GLY A 295 10.42 -6.55 -17.65
CA GLY A 295 9.50 -5.45 -17.94
C GLY A 295 8.68 -5.64 -19.22
N VAL A 296 8.62 -6.85 -19.76
CA VAL A 296 7.82 -7.16 -20.96
C VAL A 296 6.41 -7.55 -20.53
N THR A 297 5.42 -6.89 -21.09
CA THR A 297 4.00 -7.21 -20.87
C THR A 297 3.57 -8.37 -21.78
N HIS A 298 2.89 -9.33 -21.18
CA HIS A 298 2.32 -10.50 -21.81
C HIS A 298 0.82 -10.55 -21.58
N THR A 299 0.07 -10.93 -22.61
CA THR A 299 -1.34 -11.30 -22.45
C THR A 299 -1.43 -12.77 -22.08
N TYR A 300 -2.33 -13.11 -21.15
CA TYR A 300 -2.55 -14.49 -20.73
C TYR A 300 -2.83 -15.41 -21.93
N GLY A 301 -2.05 -16.47 -22.06
CA GLY A 301 -2.06 -17.41 -23.19
C GLY A 301 -0.85 -17.27 -24.13
N GLU A 302 -0.03 -16.23 -23.98
CA GLU A 302 1.14 -16.00 -24.84
C GLU A 302 2.40 -16.72 -24.33
N ASN A 303 2.55 -16.88 -23.02
CA ASN A 303 3.70 -17.54 -22.38
C ASN A 303 3.27 -18.60 -21.39
N ALA A 304 3.25 -19.86 -21.83
CA ALA A 304 2.75 -20.99 -21.02
C ALA A 304 3.48 -21.20 -19.69
N GLU A 305 4.76 -20.84 -19.57
CA GLU A 305 5.53 -20.97 -18.34
C GLU A 305 5.10 -19.91 -17.32
N LEU A 306 5.05 -18.63 -17.73
CA LEU A 306 4.59 -17.54 -16.89
C LEU A 306 3.09 -17.65 -16.58
N ASP A 307 2.27 -18.09 -17.55
CA ASP A 307 0.85 -18.37 -17.35
C ASP A 307 0.62 -19.41 -16.24
N ALA A 308 1.49 -20.41 -16.12
CA ALA A 308 1.39 -21.41 -15.06
C ALA A 308 1.62 -20.79 -13.67
N TRP A 309 2.55 -19.84 -13.54
CA TRP A 309 2.76 -19.08 -12.31
C TRP A 309 1.56 -18.22 -11.95
N VAL A 310 1.06 -17.44 -12.90
CA VAL A 310 -0.11 -16.58 -12.70
C VAL A 310 -1.34 -17.41 -12.35
N HIS A 311 -1.57 -18.55 -13.03
CA HIS A 311 -2.67 -19.46 -12.73
C HIS A 311 -2.54 -20.11 -11.33
N GLY A 312 -1.32 -20.45 -10.92
CA GLY A 312 -1.05 -20.91 -9.55
C GLY A 312 -1.45 -19.88 -8.50
N TYR A 313 -1.13 -18.62 -8.74
CA TYR A 313 -1.53 -17.51 -7.87
C TYR A 313 -3.06 -17.40 -7.75
N PHE A 314 -3.79 -17.44 -8.87
CA PHE A 314 -5.25 -17.40 -8.85
C PHE A 314 -5.88 -18.56 -8.07
N ASN A 315 -5.30 -19.76 -8.17
CA ASN A 315 -5.77 -20.90 -7.38
C ASN A 315 -5.57 -20.66 -5.87
N LEU A 316 -4.46 -20.04 -5.47
CA LEU A 316 -4.19 -19.69 -4.07
C LEU A 316 -5.15 -18.60 -3.57
N GLU A 317 -5.42 -17.56 -4.36
CA GLU A 317 -6.43 -16.55 -4.02
C GLU A 317 -7.82 -17.16 -3.86
N TYR A 318 -8.25 -17.98 -4.82
CA TYR A 318 -9.53 -18.68 -4.71
C TYR A 318 -9.57 -19.54 -3.47
N ASN A 319 -8.48 -20.20 -3.11
CA ASN A 319 -8.38 -20.97 -1.88
C ASN A 319 -8.51 -20.07 -0.64
N ASN A 320 -7.94 -18.88 -0.65
CA ASN A 320 -8.03 -17.94 0.46
C ASN A 320 -9.45 -17.42 0.68
N ILE A 321 -10.14 -16.94 -0.37
CA ILE A 321 -11.39 -16.20 -0.23
C ILE A 321 -12.62 -16.94 -0.74
N GLY A 322 -12.48 -17.80 -1.76
CA GLY A 322 -13.58 -18.54 -2.39
C GLY A 322 -13.90 -19.89 -1.74
N ALA A 323 -12.88 -20.66 -1.41
CA ALA A 323 -13.00 -22.06 -0.98
C ALA A 323 -13.31 -22.24 0.51
N LYS A 324 -14.32 -21.54 1.05
CA LYS A 324 -14.62 -21.47 2.50
C LYS A 324 -14.68 -22.82 3.23
N ALA A 325 -15.24 -23.85 2.58
CA ALA A 325 -15.40 -25.17 3.20
C ALA A 325 -14.18 -26.09 3.00
N THR A 326 -13.36 -25.82 2.01
CA THR A 326 -12.24 -26.68 1.58
C THR A 326 -10.90 -25.94 1.61
N ARG A 327 -10.83 -24.78 2.27
CA ARG A 327 -9.63 -23.98 2.39
C ARG A 327 -8.50 -24.78 3.03
N GLN A 328 -7.36 -24.79 2.37
CA GLN A 328 -6.15 -25.42 2.88
C GLN A 328 -5.39 -24.44 3.78
N GLN A 329 -5.74 -24.41 5.06
CA GLN A 329 -5.21 -23.45 6.03
C GLN A 329 -3.68 -23.47 6.16
N ASN A 330 -3.07 -24.63 5.98
CA ASN A 330 -1.61 -24.78 6.04
C ASN A 330 -0.86 -23.95 4.98
N LEU A 331 -1.51 -23.55 3.90
CA LEU A 331 -0.89 -22.67 2.89
C LEU A 331 -0.72 -21.24 3.40
N PHE A 332 -1.53 -20.84 4.38
CA PHE A 332 -1.64 -19.45 4.86
C PHE A 332 -1.19 -19.28 6.31
N GLN A 333 -0.65 -20.30 6.90
CA GLN A 333 -0.14 -20.30 8.27
C GLN A 333 1.37 -20.53 8.28
N VAL A 334 2.04 -19.90 9.23
CA VAL A 334 3.46 -20.18 9.46
C VAL A 334 3.61 -21.57 10.07
N GLU A 335 4.54 -22.37 9.56
CA GLU A 335 4.89 -23.65 10.21
C GLU A 335 5.45 -23.35 11.61
N LYS A 336 4.87 -24.03 12.61
CA LYS A 336 5.24 -23.89 14.03
C LYS A 336 6.43 -24.76 14.38
#